data_5f546c4472ba6e7321516973c56a6b26
#
_entry.id   5f546c4472ba6e7321516973c56a6b26
#
_cell.length_a   1.000
_cell.length_b   1.000
_cell.length_c   1.000
_cell.angle_alpha   90.00
_cell.angle_beta   90.00
_cell.angle_gamma   90.00
#
_symmetry.space_group_name_H-M   'P 1'
#
loop_
_entity.id
_entity.type
_entity.pdbx_description
1 polymer ?
#
loop_
_entity_poly.entity_id
_entity_poly.type
_entity_poly.pdbx_seq_one_letter_code
_entity_poly.pdbx_strand_id
1 'polypeptide(L)'
;MCIRGSNITDSATRDALLRQMLGSIGKYSSIDINFHCECGKHIFIGDKVIINMNCTFLDDNIIKIGNNVLIAPNVQLYTATHPINANERFVNDWDERSGDLFFRTKALPITIEDNVWIGGGTIVLPGITIGRNSVIGAGSVVTKSIPTYSVAVGNPCRVIRELPKEDL
;
A
#
# COMPACT_ATOMS: atom_id res chain seq x y z
N MET A 1 12.74 -6.75 3.44
CA MET A 1 13.25 -7.92 2.68
C MET A 1 12.96 -7.68 1.20
N CYS A 2 13.95 -7.70 0.33
CA CYS A 2 13.74 -7.48 -1.10
C CYS A 2 13.73 -8.84 -1.81
N ILE A 3 12.70 -9.14 -2.61
CA ILE A 3 12.69 -10.34 -3.47
C ILE A 3 13.58 -10.04 -4.70
N ARG A 4 14.89 -9.91 -4.47
CA ARG A 4 15.86 -9.83 -5.54
C ARG A 4 16.28 -11.24 -5.90
N GLY A 5 16.04 -11.66 -7.13
CA GLY A 5 16.70 -12.80 -7.74
C GLY A 5 15.90 -14.07 -7.99
N SER A 6 14.56 -14.07 -7.83
CA SER A 6 13.79 -15.14 -8.46
C SER A 6 13.79 -14.90 -9.98
N ASN A 7 14.35 -15.84 -10.72
CA ASN A 7 14.25 -15.83 -12.18
C ASN A 7 12.75 -15.66 -12.53
N ILE A 8 12.42 -14.72 -13.42
CA ILE A 8 11.05 -14.41 -13.85
C ILE A 8 10.31 -15.66 -14.34
N THR A 9 11.05 -16.71 -14.70
CA THR A 9 10.57 -18.00 -15.21
C THR A 9 10.11 -18.98 -14.14
N ASP A 10 10.43 -18.81 -12.85
CA ASP A 10 9.98 -19.69 -11.78
C ASP A 10 8.87 -19.06 -10.92
N SER A 11 7.66 -19.02 -11.50
CA SER A 11 6.47 -18.48 -10.83
C SER A 11 6.09 -19.26 -9.57
N ALA A 12 6.33 -20.57 -9.51
CA ALA A 12 5.94 -21.39 -8.37
C ALA A 12 6.77 -21.09 -7.12
N THR A 13 8.10 -20.99 -7.26
CA THR A 13 8.99 -20.61 -6.15
C THR A 13 8.67 -19.19 -5.65
N ARG A 14 8.38 -18.27 -6.58
CA ARG A 14 8.01 -16.90 -6.24
C ARG A 14 6.71 -16.84 -5.45
N ASP A 15 5.67 -17.54 -5.89
CA ASP A 15 4.39 -17.63 -5.19
C ASP A 15 4.56 -18.22 -3.78
N ALA A 16 5.36 -19.28 -3.64
CA ALA A 16 5.65 -19.88 -2.34
C ALA A 16 6.33 -18.87 -1.38
N LEU A 17 7.31 -18.10 -1.87
CA LEU A 17 7.99 -17.07 -1.08
C LEU A 17 7.03 -15.93 -0.68
N LEU A 18 6.17 -15.47 -1.59
CA LEU A 18 5.17 -14.44 -1.30
C LEU A 18 4.20 -14.91 -0.20
N ARG A 19 3.73 -16.15 -0.26
CA ARG A 19 2.86 -16.74 0.78
C ARG A 19 3.54 -16.88 2.13
N GLN A 20 4.84 -17.10 2.16
CA GLN A 20 5.61 -17.11 3.41
C GLN A 20 5.88 -15.73 3.97
N MET A 21 6.08 -14.75 3.10
CA MET A 21 6.45 -13.37 3.48
C MET A 21 5.24 -12.56 3.93
N LEU A 22 4.11 -12.66 3.21
CA LEU A 22 2.92 -11.85 3.44
C LEU A 22 2.02 -12.42 4.55
N GLY A 23 1.14 -11.57 5.08
CA GLY A 23 0.05 -11.98 5.97
C GLY A 23 -0.92 -12.92 5.24
N SER A 24 -1.35 -12.53 4.03
CA SER A 24 -2.06 -13.42 3.10
C SER A 24 -1.97 -12.91 1.66
N ILE A 25 -2.10 -13.83 0.70
CA ILE A 25 -2.29 -13.52 -0.71
C ILE A 25 -3.31 -14.50 -1.30
N GLY A 26 -4.35 -13.95 -1.92
CA GLY A 26 -5.47 -14.70 -2.49
C GLY A 26 -5.14 -15.42 -3.78
N LYS A 27 -6.15 -16.08 -4.34
CA LYS A 27 -6.04 -16.83 -5.60
C LYS A 27 -5.93 -15.90 -6.80
N TYR A 28 -5.14 -16.30 -7.80
CA TYR A 28 -4.94 -15.55 -9.06
C TYR A 28 -4.36 -14.15 -8.84
N SER A 29 -3.71 -13.92 -7.71
CA SER A 29 -3.04 -12.66 -7.37
C SER A 29 -1.55 -12.79 -7.61
N SER A 30 -0.93 -11.73 -8.11
CA SER A 30 0.51 -11.68 -8.39
C SER A 30 1.12 -10.34 -8.01
N ILE A 31 2.37 -10.41 -7.60
CA ILE A 31 3.21 -9.22 -7.33
C ILE A 31 4.41 -9.31 -8.25
N ASP A 32 4.70 -8.27 -9.01
CA ASP A 32 5.80 -8.24 -9.95
C ASP A 32 7.16 -7.95 -9.26
N ILE A 33 8.24 -7.91 -10.04
CA ILE A 33 9.62 -7.76 -9.56
C ILE A 33 9.85 -6.42 -8.83
N ASN A 34 10.91 -6.37 -8.01
CA ASN A 34 11.30 -5.19 -7.23
C ASN A 34 10.20 -4.70 -6.28
N PHE A 35 9.43 -5.61 -5.72
CA PHE A 35 8.51 -5.30 -4.63
C PHE A 35 9.27 -5.15 -3.31
N HIS A 36 9.00 -4.08 -2.59
CA HIS A 36 9.60 -3.78 -1.29
C HIS A 36 8.52 -3.70 -0.22
N CYS A 37 8.76 -4.32 0.94
CA CYS A 37 7.95 -4.15 2.14
C CYS A 37 8.83 -4.12 3.38
N GLU A 38 8.32 -3.59 4.47
CA GLU A 38 9.02 -3.55 5.77
C GLU A 38 9.00 -4.94 6.42
N CYS A 39 7.83 -5.40 6.83
CA CYS A 39 7.59 -6.67 7.52
C CYS A 39 6.98 -7.72 6.57
N GLY A 40 6.03 -7.33 5.74
CA GLY A 40 5.22 -8.19 4.88
C GLY A 40 4.05 -8.85 5.60
N LYS A 41 4.17 -9.16 6.89
CA LYS A 41 3.15 -9.86 7.68
C LYS A 41 1.87 -9.06 7.91
N HIS A 42 1.94 -7.75 7.79
CA HIS A 42 0.79 -6.86 7.90
C HIS A 42 0.10 -6.60 6.55
N ILE A 43 0.55 -7.25 5.45
CA ILE A 43 -0.03 -7.09 4.11
C ILE A 43 -0.98 -8.25 3.84
N PHE A 44 -2.25 -7.93 3.60
CA PHE A 44 -3.33 -8.88 3.30
C PHE A 44 -3.92 -8.57 1.93
N ILE A 45 -3.81 -9.50 0.99
CA ILE A 45 -4.20 -9.34 -0.41
C ILE A 45 -5.29 -10.33 -0.74
N GLY A 46 -6.38 -9.84 -1.34
CA GLY A 46 -7.51 -10.64 -1.82
C GLY A 46 -7.22 -11.41 -3.11
N ASP A 47 -8.28 -11.87 -3.76
CA ASP A 47 -8.23 -12.64 -5.00
C ASP A 47 -8.12 -11.72 -6.23
N LYS A 48 -7.45 -12.21 -7.30
CA LYS A 48 -7.34 -11.52 -8.60
C LYS A 48 -6.74 -10.11 -8.49
N VAL A 49 -5.70 -9.96 -7.68
CA VAL A 49 -4.97 -8.71 -7.50
C VAL A 49 -3.67 -8.74 -8.29
N ILE A 50 -3.42 -7.68 -9.05
CA ILE A 50 -2.15 -7.49 -9.77
C ILE A 50 -1.43 -6.29 -9.17
N ILE A 51 -0.23 -6.52 -8.65
CA ILE A 51 0.70 -5.48 -8.18
C ILE A 51 1.89 -5.47 -9.12
N ASN A 52 2.03 -4.40 -9.88
CA ASN A 52 3.11 -4.24 -10.85
C ASN A 52 4.46 -3.94 -10.19
N MET A 53 5.50 -3.87 -11.01
CA MET A 53 6.89 -3.71 -10.60
C MET A 53 7.17 -2.43 -9.79
N ASN A 54 8.22 -2.47 -8.98
CA ASN A 54 8.76 -1.34 -8.22
C ASN A 54 7.78 -0.75 -7.18
N CYS A 55 6.81 -1.50 -6.71
CA CYS A 55 5.92 -1.03 -5.65
C CYS A 55 6.58 -1.15 -4.27
N THR A 56 6.29 -0.19 -3.38
CA THR A 56 6.83 -0.13 -2.02
C THR A 56 5.69 0.00 -1.01
N PHE A 57 5.57 -0.98 -0.11
CA PHE A 57 4.56 -0.99 0.94
C PHE A 57 5.26 -0.98 2.30
N LEU A 58 5.22 0.17 3.01
CA LEU A 58 5.69 0.28 4.39
C LEU A 58 4.56 -0.16 5.33
N ASP A 59 4.63 -1.41 5.73
CA ASP A 59 3.58 -2.09 6.48
C ASP A 59 3.85 -2.16 7.99
N ASP A 60 4.20 -1.01 8.61
CA ASP A 60 4.23 -0.86 10.07
C ASP A 60 2.85 -1.07 10.70
N ASN A 61 1.78 -0.88 9.93
CA ASN A 61 0.41 -1.22 10.27
C ASN A 61 -0.24 -1.98 9.10
N ILE A 62 -1.47 -2.44 9.30
CA ILE A 62 -2.19 -3.27 8.32
C ILE A 62 -2.37 -2.54 6.99
N ILE A 63 -2.01 -3.22 5.90
CA ILE A 63 -2.39 -2.90 4.52
C ILE A 63 -3.33 -3.99 4.05
N LYS A 64 -4.60 -3.64 3.84
CA LYS A 64 -5.63 -4.55 3.33
C LYS A 64 -6.00 -4.19 1.91
N ILE A 65 -5.89 -5.15 0.99
CA ILE A 65 -6.25 -5.01 -0.43
C ILE A 65 -7.34 -6.03 -0.73
N GLY A 66 -8.47 -5.53 -1.21
CA GLY A 66 -9.64 -6.32 -1.60
C GLY A 66 -9.42 -7.16 -2.85
N ASN A 67 -10.51 -7.57 -3.48
CA ASN A 67 -10.49 -8.41 -4.68
C ASN A 67 -10.52 -7.58 -5.97
N ASN A 68 -10.01 -8.15 -7.07
CA ASN A 68 -10.03 -7.53 -8.41
C ASN A 68 -9.32 -6.15 -8.42
N VAL A 69 -8.26 -5.97 -7.66
CA VAL A 69 -7.52 -4.70 -7.55
C VAL A 69 -6.35 -4.70 -8.52
N LEU A 70 -6.18 -3.59 -9.24
CA LEU A 70 -5.04 -3.37 -10.11
C LEU A 70 -4.17 -2.23 -9.55
N ILE A 71 -2.90 -2.51 -9.30
CA ILE A 71 -1.91 -1.55 -8.83
C ILE A 71 -0.80 -1.43 -9.88
N ALA A 72 -0.69 -0.25 -10.46
CA ALA A 72 0.29 0.04 -11.51
C ALA A 72 1.72 0.18 -10.94
N PRO A 73 2.76 0.27 -11.78
CA PRO A 73 4.15 0.38 -11.33
C PRO A 73 4.42 1.60 -10.43
N ASN A 74 5.42 1.47 -9.56
CA ASN A 74 5.93 2.54 -8.70
C ASN A 74 4.91 3.09 -7.68
N VAL A 75 3.86 2.35 -7.34
CA VAL A 75 2.90 2.74 -6.30
C VAL A 75 3.51 2.53 -4.93
N GLN A 76 3.25 3.48 -4.02
CA GLN A 76 3.78 3.51 -2.67
C GLN A 76 2.62 3.59 -1.68
N LEU A 77 2.56 2.64 -0.73
CA LEU A 77 1.60 2.61 0.36
C LEU A 77 2.36 2.78 1.67
N TYR A 78 2.11 3.86 2.39
CA TYR A 78 2.82 4.20 3.62
C TYR A 78 1.86 4.18 4.81
N THR A 79 1.97 3.19 5.67
CA THR A 79 1.18 3.16 6.91
C THR A 79 1.82 3.97 8.02
N ALA A 80 3.13 4.21 7.95
CA ALA A 80 3.90 4.93 8.95
C ALA A 80 3.99 6.44 8.66
N THR A 81 3.99 7.23 9.73
CA THR A 81 4.27 8.66 9.72
C THR A 81 4.90 9.09 11.03
N HIS A 82 5.40 10.33 11.06
CA HIS A 82 5.94 10.94 12.29
C HIS A 82 5.09 12.14 12.71
N PRO A 83 5.09 12.50 14.00
CA PRO A 83 4.49 13.76 14.44
C PRO A 83 5.06 14.97 13.70
N ILE A 84 4.19 15.86 13.24
CA ILE A 84 4.59 17.10 12.52
C ILE A 84 5.39 18.00 13.44
N ASN A 85 4.96 18.15 14.69
CA ASN A 85 5.69 18.92 15.69
C ASN A 85 7.00 18.21 16.07
N ALA A 86 8.13 18.93 15.95
CA ALA A 86 9.46 18.38 16.25
C ALA A 86 9.58 17.92 17.70
N ASN A 87 9.00 18.66 18.66
CA ASN A 87 9.04 18.29 20.09
C ASN A 87 8.25 17.01 20.40
N GLU A 88 7.26 16.68 19.57
CA GLU A 88 6.52 15.42 19.68
C GLU A 88 7.22 14.29 18.90
N ARG A 89 7.95 14.62 17.84
CA ARG A 89 8.63 13.68 16.96
C ARG A 89 9.86 13.06 17.60
N PHE A 90 10.66 13.87 18.29
CA PHE A 90 11.88 13.41 18.93
C PHE A 90 11.71 13.15 20.42
N VAL A 91 12.52 12.24 20.96
CA VAL A 91 12.59 11.94 22.40
C VAL A 91 13.72 12.79 23.00
N ASN A 92 13.38 13.79 23.81
CA ASN A 92 14.34 14.76 24.32
C ASN A 92 15.46 14.14 25.19
N ASP A 93 15.09 13.18 26.05
CA ASP A 93 16.02 12.52 26.98
C ASP A 93 16.34 11.10 26.50
N TRP A 94 16.53 10.92 25.18
CA TRP A 94 16.84 9.61 24.62
C TRP A 94 18.21 9.13 25.05
N ASP A 95 18.30 7.88 25.48
CA ASP A 95 19.53 7.16 25.83
C ASP A 95 19.72 5.99 24.85
N GLU A 96 20.88 5.94 24.18
CA GLU A 96 21.22 4.87 23.24
C GLU A 96 21.18 3.46 23.85
N ARG A 97 21.30 3.37 25.20
CA ARG A 97 21.24 2.11 25.93
C ARG A 97 19.82 1.62 26.21
N SER A 98 18.80 2.46 25.99
CA SER A 98 17.40 2.08 26.22
C SER A 98 16.91 0.99 25.26
N GLY A 99 17.52 0.89 24.07
CA GLY A 99 17.03 0.05 22.98
C GLY A 99 15.86 0.67 22.19
N ASP A 100 15.37 1.83 22.60
CA ASP A 100 14.31 2.56 21.94
C ASP A 100 14.85 3.46 20.83
N LEU A 101 13.98 3.88 19.92
CA LEU A 101 14.33 4.83 18.87
C LEU A 101 14.30 6.27 19.42
N PHE A 102 15.20 7.13 18.94
CA PHE A 102 15.26 8.55 19.30
C PHE A 102 14.10 9.39 18.73
N PHE A 103 13.20 8.76 17.96
CA PHE A 103 12.03 9.39 17.35
C PHE A 103 10.78 8.54 17.54
N ARG A 104 9.61 9.19 17.44
CA ARG A 104 8.31 8.54 17.54
C ARG A 104 7.70 8.33 16.17
N THR A 105 7.16 7.16 15.96
CA THR A 105 6.39 6.79 14.76
C THR A 105 4.92 6.59 15.15
N LYS A 106 4.01 7.04 14.27
CA LYS A 106 2.59 6.69 14.31
C LYS A 106 2.29 5.87 13.08
N ALA A 107 1.56 4.79 13.21
CA ALA A 107 1.17 3.95 12.09
C ALA A 107 -0.35 3.78 12.05
N LEU A 108 -0.96 4.05 10.89
CA LEU A 108 -2.39 3.92 10.64
C LEU A 108 -2.62 2.98 9.45
N PRO A 109 -3.67 2.14 9.49
CA PRO A 109 -3.90 1.16 8.44
C PRO A 109 -4.29 1.80 7.12
N ILE A 110 -4.00 1.11 6.00
CA ILE A 110 -4.49 1.44 4.68
C ILE A 110 -5.44 0.35 4.21
N THR A 111 -6.60 0.76 3.66
CA THR A 111 -7.56 -0.16 3.06
C THR A 111 -7.82 0.22 1.60
N ILE A 112 -7.63 -0.73 0.70
CA ILE A 112 -8.02 -0.62 -0.71
C ILE A 112 -9.14 -1.63 -0.91
N GLU A 113 -10.34 -1.13 -1.18
CA GLU A 113 -11.51 -1.99 -1.34
C GLU A 113 -11.54 -2.67 -2.72
N ASP A 114 -12.56 -3.50 -2.98
CA ASP A 114 -12.68 -4.29 -4.20
C ASP A 114 -12.78 -3.42 -5.47
N ASN A 115 -12.29 -3.95 -6.60
CA ASN A 115 -12.39 -3.37 -7.94
C ASN A 115 -11.70 -1.99 -8.07
N VAL A 116 -10.72 -1.69 -7.24
CA VAL A 116 -9.97 -0.43 -7.32
C VAL A 116 -8.85 -0.53 -8.35
N TRP A 117 -8.64 0.54 -9.10
CA TRP A 117 -7.45 0.72 -9.94
C TRP A 117 -6.63 1.90 -9.45
N ILE A 118 -5.34 1.65 -9.17
CA ILE A 118 -4.38 2.68 -8.74
C ILE A 118 -3.35 2.89 -9.85
N GLY A 119 -3.33 4.09 -10.40
CA GLY A 119 -2.39 4.52 -11.44
C GLY A 119 -0.95 4.62 -10.96
N GLY A 120 0.00 4.49 -11.89
CA GLY A 120 1.43 4.43 -11.59
C GLY A 120 1.96 5.66 -10.85
N GLY A 121 2.94 5.43 -9.96
CA GLY A 121 3.57 6.50 -9.18
C GLY A 121 2.67 7.15 -8.14
N THR A 122 1.51 6.57 -7.84
CA THR A 122 0.62 7.05 -6.76
C THR A 122 1.24 6.78 -5.40
N ILE A 123 1.10 7.75 -4.50
CA ILE A 123 1.47 7.63 -3.08
C ILE A 123 0.19 7.66 -2.25
N VAL A 124 0.00 6.66 -1.38
CA VAL A 124 -1.13 6.61 -0.43
C VAL A 124 -0.58 6.79 0.99
N LEU A 125 -1.10 7.81 1.69
CA LEU A 125 -0.66 8.17 3.04
C LEU A 125 -1.37 7.34 4.12
N PRO A 126 -0.87 7.35 5.38
CA PRO A 126 -1.43 6.56 6.48
C PRO A 126 -2.90 6.85 6.77
N GLY A 127 -3.65 5.82 7.14
CA GLY A 127 -5.05 5.94 7.56
C GLY A 127 -6.07 6.09 6.42
N ILE A 128 -5.67 5.84 5.18
CA ILE A 128 -6.50 6.04 3.98
C ILE A 128 -7.30 4.79 3.65
N THR A 129 -8.58 5.02 3.32
CA THR A 129 -9.41 4.03 2.62
C THR A 129 -9.68 4.51 1.20
N ILE A 130 -9.42 3.66 0.20
CA ILE A 130 -9.86 3.86 -1.18
C ILE A 130 -11.07 2.99 -1.41
N GLY A 131 -12.23 3.63 -1.56
CA GLY A 131 -13.53 2.95 -1.69
C GLY A 131 -13.65 2.13 -2.97
N ARG A 132 -14.47 1.07 -2.92
CA ARG A 132 -14.68 0.13 -4.04
C ARG A 132 -15.05 0.82 -5.35
N ASN A 133 -14.69 0.18 -6.45
CA ASN A 133 -14.99 0.63 -7.81
C ASN A 133 -14.41 2.03 -8.13
N SER A 134 -13.35 2.45 -7.42
CA SER A 134 -12.72 3.76 -7.65
C SER A 134 -11.42 3.64 -8.44
N VAL A 135 -11.05 4.73 -9.08
CA VAL A 135 -9.83 4.88 -9.88
C VAL A 135 -9.02 6.03 -9.34
N ILE A 136 -7.73 5.78 -9.08
CA ILE A 136 -6.75 6.81 -8.73
C ILE A 136 -5.86 7.05 -9.94
N GLY A 137 -5.83 8.28 -10.42
CA GLY A 137 -4.97 8.65 -11.56
C GLY A 137 -3.48 8.64 -11.20
N ALA A 138 -2.64 8.37 -12.20
CA ALA A 138 -1.20 8.28 -12.03
C ALA A 138 -0.59 9.55 -11.43
N GLY A 139 0.49 9.40 -10.64
CA GLY A 139 1.20 10.51 -9.99
C GLY A 139 0.44 11.20 -8.87
N SER A 140 -0.66 10.62 -8.38
CA SER A 140 -1.47 11.20 -7.32
C SER A 140 -0.83 11.01 -5.94
N VAL A 141 -1.09 11.96 -5.01
CA VAL A 141 -0.78 11.81 -3.59
C VAL A 141 -2.09 11.81 -2.79
N VAL A 142 -2.51 10.61 -2.36
CA VAL A 142 -3.79 10.41 -1.67
C VAL A 142 -3.61 10.75 -0.20
N THR A 143 -4.13 11.93 0.19
CA THR A 143 -4.02 12.51 1.54
C THR A 143 -5.31 12.42 2.35
N LYS A 144 -6.42 11.96 1.72
CA LYS A 144 -7.74 11.75 2.33
C LYS A 144 -8.38 10.52 1.70
N SER A 145 -9.21 9.83 2.45
CA SER A 145 -9.96 8.68 1.94
C SER A 145 -10.83 9.07 0.74
N ILE A 146 -10.92 8.15 -0.22
CA ILE A 146 -11.64 8.32 -1.48
C ILE A 146 -12.97 7.56 -1.37
N PRO A 147 -14.11 8.19 -1.65
CA PRO A 147 -15.40 7.52 -1.66
C PRO A 147 -15.46 6.39 -2.70
N THR A 148 -16.43 5.49 -2.56
CA THR A 148 -16.73 4.46 -3.55
C THR A 148 -17.13 5.10 -4.89
N TYR A 149 -16.91 4.40 -6.00
CA TYR A 149 -17.34 4.83 -7.36
C TYR A 149 -16.81 6.21 -7.75
N SER A 150 -15.54 6.48 -7.48
CA SER A 150 -14.93 7.78 -7.71
C SER A 150 -13.70 7.70 -8.61
N VAL A 151 -13.51 8.73 -9.43
CA VAL A 151 -12.22 9.00 -10.08
C VAL A 151 -11.56 10.15 -9.35
N ALA A 152 -10.35 9.91 -8.83
CA ALA A 152 -9.60 10.91 -8.08
C ALA A 152 -8.17 11.04 -8.64
N VAL A 153 -7.66 12.27 -8.71
CA VAL A 153 -6.35 12.57 -9.31
C VAL A 153 -5.64 13.72 -8.60
N GLY A 154 -4.35 13.80 -8.77
CA GLY A 154 -3.52 14.98 -8.47
C GLY A 154 -2.76 14.91 -7.14
N ASN A 155 -2.02 15.99 -6.88
CA ASN A 155 -1.29 16.20 -5.63
C ASN A 155 -1.63 17.59 -5.05
N PRO A 156 -2.39 17.66 -3.94
CA PRO A 156 -3.06 16.55 -3.27
C PRO A 156 -4.23 15.96 -4.10
N CYS A 157 -4.45 14.64 -3.97
CA CYS A 157 -5.49 13.94 -4.72
C CYS A 157 -6.89 14.44 -4.37
N ARG A 158 -7.73 14.65 -5.40
CA ARG A 158 -9.12 15.10 -5.26
C ARG A 158 -10.03 14.29 -6.19
N VAL A 159 -11.25 14.02 -5.72
CA VAL A 159 -12.30 13.45 -6.56
C VAL A 159 -12.67 14.48 -7.63
N ILE A 160 -12.60 14.05 -8.89
CA ILE A 160 -12.94 14.87 -10.06
C ILE A 160 -14.21 14.38 -10.76
N ARG A 161 -14.64 13.14 -10.48
CA ARG A 161 -15.83 12.54 -11.09
C ARG A 161 -16.35 11.39 -10.24
N GLU A 162 -17.67 11.25 -10.17
CA GLU A 162 -18.34 10.05 -9.69
C GLU A 162 -18.60 9.09 -10.85
N LEU A 163 -18.47 7.79 -10.61
CA LEU A 163 -18.79 6.74 -11.57
C LEU A 163 -20.22 6.25 -11.37
N PRO A 164 -20.89 5.78 -12.43
CA PRO A 164 -22.20 5.16 -12.30
C PRO A 164 -22.13 3.97 -11.31
N LYS A 165 -23.14 3.87 -10.47
CA LYS A 165 -23.33 2.71 -9.58
C LYS A 165 -24.09 1.64 -10.37
N GLU A 166 -23.42 1.01 -11.32
CA GLU A 166 -23.95 -0.15 -12.01
C GLU A 166 -23.80 -1.36 -11.10
N ASP A 167 -24.85 -2.14 -10.94
CA ASP A 167 -24.80 -3.43 -10.25
C ASP A 167 -23.94 -4.38 -11.10
N LEU A 168 -22.76 -4.74 -10.57
CA LEU A 168 -21.87 -5.75 -11.15
C LEU A 168 -22.29 -7.15 -10.71
#